data_edab76d350936789cd76ce742bf3b0df
#
_entry.id   edab76d350936789cd76ce742bf3b0df
#
_cell.length_a   1.000
_cell.length_b   1.000
_cell.length_c   1.000
_cell.angle_alpha   90.00
_cell.angle_beta   90.00
_cell.angle_gamma   90.00
#
_symmetry.space_group_name_H-M   'P 1'
#
loop_
_entity.id
_entity.type
_entity.pdbx_description
1 polymer ?
#
loop_
_entity_poly.entity_id
_entity_poly.type
_entity_poly.pdbx_seq_one_letter_code
_entity_poly.pdbx_strand_id
1 'polypeptide(L)'
;ACLVGSEMCIRDSSMTENVHERLTKITEGFGPDVVIEAVGSPATYVMAVNEVGFTGRVVCIGYAKSEVSFQTKYFVQKELDIRGSRNALPADFRAVIRYMEQGTCPKDELISKVAKPETALQAMEEWAKAPEKVFRILVEFD
;
A
#
# COMPACT_ATOMS: atom_id res chain seq x y z
N ALA A 1 2.70 4.87 -1.77
CA ALA A 1 1.35 4.52 -2.22
C ALA A 1 1.27 4.71 -3.73
N CYS A 2 0.93 3.68 -4.45
CA CYS A 2 0.70 3.78 -5.90
C CYS A 2 -0.81 3.67 -6.14
N LEU A 3 -1.42 4.73 -6.64
CA LEU A 3 -2.76 4.70 -7.18
C LEU A 3 -2.64 4.29 -8.66
N VAL A 4 -3.12 3.10 -9.02
CA VAL A 4 -3.10 2.62 -10.39
C VAL A 4 -4.38 3.06 -11.10
N GLY A 5 -4.25 4.04 -11.97
CA GLY A 5 -5.23 4.41 -12.96
C GLY A 5 -4.52 5.24 -14.01
N SER A 6 -4.74 4.96 -15.29
CA SER A 6 -4.13 5.62 -16.44
C SER A 6 -3.93 7.12 -16.20
N GLU A 7 -2.74 7.64 -16.43
CA GLU A 7 -2.34 9.06 -16.37
C GLU A 7 -2.31 9.76 -15.00
N MET A 8 -2.77 9.15 -13.91
CA MET A 8 -2.78 9.76 -12.58
C MET A 8 -2.06 8.94 -11.49
N CYS A 9 -1.06 8.15 -11.84
CA CYS A 9 -0.15 7.60 -10.85
C CYS A 9 0.81 8.66 -10.36
N ILE A 10 0.52 9.25 -9.21
CA ILE A 10 1.45 10.14 -8.51
C ILE A 10 2.21 9.27 -7.51
N ARG A 11 3.53 9.18 -7.66
CA ARG A 11 4.42 8.51 -6.71
C ARG A 11 5.14 9.57 -5.91
N ASP A 12 4.60 9.89 -4.76
CA ASP A 12 5.23 10.81 -3.83
C ASP A 12 5.88 10.01 -2.69
N SER A 13 7.06 10.44 -2.27
CA SER A 13 7.75 9.83 -1.15
C SER A 13 7.41 10.58 0.14
N SER A 14 6.74 9.91 1.06
CA SER A 14 6.46 10.44 2.40
C SER A 14 7.72 10.77 3.23
N MET A 15 8.89 10.34 2.75
CA MET A 15 10.19 10.65 3.38
C MET A 15 10.76 11.99 2.92
N THR A 16 10.37 12.48 1.75
CA THR A 16 10.96 13.67 1.11
C THR A 16 9.96 14.79 0.87
N GLU A 17 8.66 14.50 0.95
CA GLU A 17 7.60 15.46 0.65
C GLU A 17 6.61 15.58 1.82
N ASN A 18 6.00 16.76 1.95
CA ASN A 18 4.89 16.96 2.88
C ASN A 18 3.61 16.35 2.28
N VAL A 19 3.26 15.15 2.74
CA VAL A 19 2.10 14.40 2.25
C VAL A 19 0.82 15.20 2.39
N HIS A 20 0.62 15.92 3.51
CA HIS A 20 -0.57 16.73 3.76
C HIS A 20 -0.74 17.83 2.71
N GLU A 21 0.30 18.62 2.46
CA GLU A 21 0.26 19.69 1.46
C GLU A 21 -0.01 19.15 0.06
N ARG A 22 0.62 18.01 -0.25
CA ARG A 22 0.45 17.37 -1.55
C ARG A 22 -0.97 16.86 -1.74
N LEU A 23 -1.52 16.16 -0.76
CA LEU A 23 -2.91 15.68 -0.79
C LEU A 23 -3.89 16.86 -0.87
N THR A 24 -3.71 17.88 -0.05
CA THR A 24 -4.55 19.09 -0.06
C THR A 24 -4.59 19.72 -1.46
N LYS A 25 -3.44 19.80 -2.13
CA LYS A 25 -3.36 20.35 -3.49
C LYS A 25 -4.09 19.49 -4.53
N ILE A 26 -3.91 18.16 -4.46
CA ILE A 26 -4.50 17.22 -5.44
C ILE A 26 -6.01 17.12 -5.26
N THR A 27 -6.48 17.17 -4.02
CA THR A 27 -7.90 16.99 -3.66
C THR A 27 -8.63 18.32 -3.43
N GLU A 28 -8.02 19.43 -3.79
CA GLU A 28 -8.59 20.77 -3.60
C GLU A 28 -9.01 21.06 -2.15
N GLY A 29 -8.32 20.44 -1.19
CA GLY A 29 -8.59 20.56 0.24
C GLY A 29 -9.63 19.59 0.80
N PHE A 30 -10.28 18.78 -0.02
CA PHE A 30 -11.31 17.83 0.44
C PHE A 30 -10.74 16.57 1.08
N GLY A 31 -9.49 16.22 0.79
CA GLY A 31 -8.88 14.95 1.17
C GLY A 31 -9.34 13.80 0.27
N PRO A 32 -8.62 12.66 0.30
CA PRO A 32 -8.97 11.49 -0.52
C PRO A 32 -10.22 10.78 0.02
N ASP A 33 -11.07 10.28 -0.87
CA ASP A 33 -12.26 9.48 -0.51
C ASP A 33 -11.90 8.13 0.09
N VAL A 34 -10.77 7.55 -0.34
CA VAL A 34 -10.29 6.25 0.14
C VAL A 34 -8.80 6.32 0.44
N VAL A 35 -8.43 5.90 1.63
CA VAL A 35 -7.03 5.73 2.05
C VAL A 35 -6.78 4.26 2.35
N ILE A 36 -5.74 3.69 1.74
CA ILE A 36 -5.31 2.32 2.02
C ILE A 36 -4.02 2.37 2.82
N GLU A 37 -4.09 1.91 4.07
CA GLU A 37 -2.93 1.76 4.94
C GLU A 37 -2.35 0.35 4.75
N ALA A 38 -1.14 0.26 4.19
CA ALA A 38 -0.49 -1.01 3.84
C ALA A 38 0.91 -1.18 4.44
N VAL A 39 1.38 -0.21 5.23
CA VAL A 39 2.70 -0.22 5.85
C VAL A 39 2.69 -0.93 7.21
N GLY A 40 1.63 -0.74 7.98
CA GLY A 40 1.47 -1.32 9.31
C GLY A 40 2.30 -0.61 10.39
N SER A 41 2.50 0.70 10.29
CA SER A 41 3.14 1.48 11.33
C SER A 41 2.14 2.38 12.06
N PRO A 42 2.34 2.68 13.36
CA PRO A 42 1.49 3.62 14.08
C PRO A 42 1.37 4.98 13.39
N ALA A 43 2.47 5.48 12.84
CA ALA A 43 2.49 6.77 12.15
C ALA A 43 1.60 6.78 10.90
N THR A 44 1.65 5.73 10.09
CA THR A 44 0.82 5.64 8.87
C THR A 44 -0.65 5.41 9.16
N TYR A 45 -0.99 4.71 10.25
CA TYR A 45 -2.37 4.61 10.73
C TYR A 45 -2.94 5.98 11.14
N VAL A 46 -2.18 6.74 11.93
CA VAL A 46 -2.58 8.10 12.34
C VAL A 46 -2.72 9.00 11.11
N MET A 47 -1.76 8.93 10.20
CA MET A 47 -1.79 9.70 8.95
C MET A 47 -3.03 9.35 8.13
N ALA A 48 -3.36 8.07 7.97
CA ALA A 48 -4.54 7.64 7.21
C ALA A 48 -5.85 8.26 7.73
N VAL A 49 -6.03 8.29 9.06
CA VAL A 49 -7.21 8.90 9.69
C VAL A 49 -7.21 10.43 9.56
N ASN A 50 -6.04 11.06 9.62
CA ASN A 50 -5.94 12.51 9.49
C ASN A 50 -6.19 13.01 8.08
N GLU A 51 -5.69 12.29 7.07
CA GLU A 51 -5.70 12.73 5.68
C GLU A 51 -6.96 12.35 4.92
N VAL A 52 -7.69 11.31 5.33
CA VAL A 52 -8.94 10.92 4.67
C VAL A 52 -9.97 12.06 4.73
N GLY A 53 -10.67 12.27 3.64
CA GLY A 53 -11.71 13.30 3.50
C GLY A 53 -12.98 12.99 4.31
N PHE A 54 -13.95 13.92 4.24
CA PHE A 54 -15.28 13.74 4.83
C PHE A 54 -16.02 12.56 4.17
N THR A 55 -16.75 11.78 4.95
CA THR A 55 -17.44 10.55 4.52
C THR A 55 -16.52 9.52 3.87
N GLY A 56 -15.22 9.70 4.06
CA GLY A 56 -14.20 8.86 3.44
C GLY A 56 -13.96 7.54 4.16
N ARG A 57 -13.18 6.68 3.52
CA ARG A 57 -12.91 5.32 4.00
C ARG A 57 -11.44 5.09 4.19
N VAL A 58 -11.08 4.56 5.35
CA VAL A 58 -9.73 4.02 5.62
C VAL A 58 -9.79 2.49 5.58
N VAL A 59 -8.95 1.87 4.74
CA VAL A 59 -8.83 0.41 4.65
C VAL A 59 -7.45 0.01 5.16
N CYS A 60 -7.41 -0.70 6.28
CA CYS A 60 -6.16 -1.17 6.88
C CYS A 60 -5.83 -2.58 6.39
N ILE A 61 -4.74 -2.70 5.62
CA ILE A 61 -4.11 -3.94 5.18
C ILE A 61 -2.83 -4.19 5.97
N GLY A 62 -2.12 -3.11 6.31
CA GLY A 62 -0.92 -3.14 7.14
C GLY A 62 -1.20 -3.65 8.54
N TYR A 63 -0.19 -4.20 9.18
CA TYR A 63 -0.32 -4.82 10.50
C TYR A 63 0.60 -4.12 11.51
N ALA A 64 0.06 -3.18 12.27
CA ALA A 64 0.78 -2.55 13.37
C ALA A 64 0.95 -3.53 14.54
N LYS A 65 2.18 -3.70 15.01
CA LYS A 65 2.51 -4.60 16.14
C LYS A 65 2.28 -3.95 17.50
N SER A 66 2.19 -2.64 17.55
CA SER A 66 1.95 -1.84 18.76
C SER A 66 0.61 -1.14 18.71
N GLU A 67 0.15 -0.67 19.85
CA GLU A 67 -1.06 0.15 19.95
C GLU A 67 -0.91 1.44 19.12
N VAL A 68 -2.02 1.88 18.54
CA VAL A 68 -2.11 3.11 17.77
C VAL A 68 -3.13 4.02 18.42
N SER A 69 -2.70 5.21 18.81
CA SER A 69 -3.57 6.22 19.40
C SER A 69 -3.91 7.30 18.39
N PHE A 70 -5.19 7.58 18.19
CA PHE A 70 -5.69 8.67 17.36
C PHE A 70 -6.96 9.28 17.97
N GLN A 71 -7.29 10.50 17.53
CA GLN A 71 -8.44 11.22 18.06
C GLN A 71 -9.74 10.69 17.48
N THR A 72 -10.54 10.02 18.30
CA THR A 72 -11.82 9.44 17.88
C THR A 72 -12.86 10.48 17.44
N LYS A 73 -12.66 11.78 17.79
CA LYS A 73 -13.52 12.86 17.30
C LYS A 73 -13.64 12.90 15.77
N TYR A 74 -12.57 12.49 15.06
CA TYR A 74 -12.59 12.47 13.59
C TYR A 74 -13.58 11.46 13.01
N PHE A 75 -13.91 10.40 13.73
CA PHE A 75 -14.93 9.45 13.28
C PHE A 75 -16.29 10.11 13.16
N VAL A 76 -16.64 10.94 14.15
CA VAL A 76 -17.90 11.68 14.14
C VAL A 76 -17.84 12.89 13.22
N GLN A 77 -16.78 13.69 13.33
CA GLN A 77 -16.66 14.93 12.56
C GLN A 77 -16.57 14.72 11.05
N LYS A 78 -15.90 13.64 10.63
CA LYS A 78 -15.72 13.32 9.22
C LYS A 78 -16.64 12.20 8.73
N GLU A 79 -17.45 11.60 9.59
CA GLU A 79 -18.31 10.43 9.27
C GLU A 79 -17.51 9.28 8.64
N LEU A 80 -16.39 8.89 9.29
CA LEU A 80 -15.43 7.95 8.73
C LEU A 80 -15.90 6.50 8.76
N ASP A 81 -15.58 5.77 7.70
CA ASP A 81 -15.67 4.32 7.61
C ASP A 81 -14.27 3.72 7.72
N ILE A 82 -13.98 2.96 8.79
CA ILE A 82 -12.69 2.30 8.99
C ILE A 82 -12.88 0.80 8.93
N ARG A 83 -12.11 0.15 8.03
CA ARG A 83 -12.19 -1.28 7.75
C ARG A 83 -10.84 -1.95 7.81
N GLY A 84 -10.81 -3.15 8.37
CA GLY A 84 -9.70 -4.07 8.18
C GLY A 84 -9.92 -4.92 6.92
N SER A 85 -8.84 -5.21 6.22
CA SER A 85 -8.83 -6.19 5.13
C SER A 85 -7.74 -7.21 5.41
N ARG A 86 -8.09 -8.47 5.39
CA ARG A 86 -7.15 -9.56 5.67
C ARG A 86 -7.42 -10.77 4.78
N ASN A 87 -6.33 -11.36 4.30
CA ASN A 87 -6.31 -12.54 3.44
C ASN A 87 -7.01 -12.31 2.08
N ALA A 88 -6.99 -13.35 1.27
CA ALA A 88 -7.66 -13.39 -0.01
C ALA A 88 -8.53 -14.64 -0.08
N LEU A 89 -9.70 -14.50 -0.66
CA LEU A 89 -10.61 -15.59 -0.96
C LEU A 89 -10.21 -16.27 -2.29
N PRO A 90 -10.66 -17.50 -2.56
CA PRO A 90 -10.42 -18.14 -3.86
C PRO A 90 -10.91 -17.31 -5.07
N ALA A 91 -11.92 -16.47 -4.86
CA ALA A 91 -12.42 -15.56 -5.90
C ALA A 91 -11.41 -14.47 -6.25
N ASP A 92 -10.68 -13.96 -5.25
CA ASP A 92 -9.66 -12.92 -5.44
C ASP A 92 -8.46 -13.47 -6.23
N PHE A 93 -8.01 -14.69 -5.90
CA PHE A 93 -6.97 -15.38 -6.68
C PHE A 93 -7.38 -15.53 -8.15
N ARG A 94 -8.61 -15.98 -8.41
CA ARG A 94 -9.12 -16.09 -9.79
C ARG A 94 -9.19 -14.73 -10.50
N ALA A 95 -9.52 -13.66 -9.78
CA ALA A 95 -9.54 -12.32 -10.35
C ALA A 95 -8.14 -11.85 -10.72
N VAL A 96 -7.14 -12.08 -9.85
CA VAL A 96 -5.74 -11.73 -10.12
C VAL A 96 -5.18 -12.55 -11.28
N ILE A 97 -5.45 -13.86 -11.34
CA ILE A 97 -5.02 -14.71 -12.47
C ILE A 97 -5.57 -14.15 -13.79
N ARG A 98 -6.87 -13.87 -13.87
CA ARG A 98 -7.47 -13.25 -15.07
C ARG A 98 -6.83 -11.93 -15.44
N TYR A 99 -6.52 -11.08 -14.44
CA TYR A 99 -5.83 -9.81 -14.69
C TYR A 99 -4.43 -10.03 -15.28
N MET A 100 -3.70 -11.03 -14.78
CA MET A 100 -2.37 -11.39 -15.30
C MET A 100 -2.45 -11.96 -16.73
N GLU A 101 -3.47 -12.78 -17.02
CA GLU A 101 -3.73 -13.37 -18.36
C GLU A 101 -4.09 -12.31 -19.41
N GLN A 102 -4.71 -11.20 -19.01
CA GLN A 102 -5.02 -10.07 -19.89
C GLN A 102 -3.78 -9.32 -20.41
N GLY A 103 -2.59 -9.60 -19.84
CA GLY A 103 -1.33 -9.00 -20.25
C GLY A 103 -1.14 -7.52 -19.85
N THR A 104 -2.07 -6.94 -19.10
CA THR A 104 -2.00 -5.57 -18.59
C THR A 104 -1.32 -5.47 -17.23
N CYS A 105 -1.07 -6.61 -16.58
CA CYS A 105 -0.38 -6.67 -15.30
C CYS A 105 1.12 -6.34 -15.49
N PRO A 106 1.67 -5.37 -14.76
CA PRO A 106 3.08 -4.98 -14.85
C PRO A 106 3.98 -5.99 -14.10
N LYS A 107 3.90 -7.27 -14.47
CA LYS A 107 4.59 -8.38 -13.79
C LYS A 107 6.11 -8.18 -13.72
N ASP A 108 6.69 -7.60 -14.76
CA ASP A 108 8.13 -7.38 -14.83
C ASP A 108 8.60 -6.29 -13.85
N GLU A 109 7.71 -5.35 -13.51
CA GLU A 109 7.96 -4.35 -12.46
C GLU A 109 7.76 -4.93 -11.06
N LEU A 110 6.90 -5.94 -10.92
CA LEU A 110 6.60 -6.57 -9.63
C LEU A 110 7.63 -7.62 -9.21
N ILE A 111 8.37 -8.20 -10.17
CA ILE A 111 9.39 -9.22 -9.91
C ILE A 111 10.77 -8.56 -10.03
N SER A 112 11.37 -8.25 -8.91
CA SER A 112 12.69 -7.59 -8.90
C SER A 112 13.84 -8.57 -9.13
N LYS A 113 13.66 -9.82 -8.76
CA LYS A 113 14.70 -10.86 -8.88
C LYS A 113 14.08 -12.25 -8.93
N VAL A 114 14.65 -13.11 -9.76
CA VAL A 114 14.44 -14.56 -9.72
C VAL A 114 15.72 -15.20 -9.21
N ALA A 115 15.63 -16.03 -8.19
CA ALA A 115 16.76 -16.73 -7.58
C ALA A 115 16.55 -18.25 -7.67
N LYS A 116 17.63 -18.99 -7.70
CA LYS A 116 17.61 -20.46 -7.49
C LYS A 116 17.63 -20.76 -5.99
N PRO A 117 17.19 -21.97 -5.55
CA PRO A 117 17.17 -22.33 -4.13
C PRO A 117 18.51 -22.11 -3.42
N GLU A 118 19.63 -22.41 -4.12
CA GLU A 118 21.00 -22.30 -3.58
C GLU A 118 21.42 -20.85 -3.32
N THR A 119 20.83 -19.89 -4.04
CA THR A 119 21.13 -18.45 -3.93
C THR A 119 20.01 -17.65 -3.25
N ALA A 120 18.95 -18.30 -2.82
CA ALA A 120 17.78 -17.64 -2.22
C ALA A 120 18.14 -16.87 -0.94
N LEU A 121 18.99 -17.45 -0.08
CA LEU A 121 19.44 -16.78 1.14
C LEU A 121 20.21 -15.50 0.83
N GLN A 122 21.15 -15.55 -0.13
CA GLN A 122 21.88 -14.38 -0.56
C GLN A 122 20.95 -13.29 -1.11
N ALA A 123 19.95 -13.67 -1.91
CA ALA A 123 18.96 -12.73 -2.44
C ALA A 123 18.14 -12.04 -1.31
N MET A 124 17.81 -12.77 -0.24
CA MET A 124 17.14 -12.21 0.93
C MET A 124 18.06 -11.27 1.74
N GLU A 125 19.34 -11.60 1.86
CA GLU A 125 20.33 -10.71 2.52
C GLU A 125 20.52 -9.40 1.74
N GLU A 126 20.56 -9.48 0.42
CA GLU A 126 20.60 -8.30 -0.46
C GLU A 126 19.33 -7.43 -0.27
N TRP A 127 18.17 -8.07 -0.20
CA TRP A 127 16.92 -7.38 0.08
C TRP A 127 16.94 -6.68 1.44
N ALA A 128 17.41 -7.36 2.48
CA ALA A 128 17.50 -6.76 3.82
C ALA A 128 18.41 -5.53 3.88
N LYS A 129 19.43 -5.45 3.01
CA LYS A 129 20.34 -4.30 2.91
C LYS A 129 19.78 -3.12 2.13
N ALA A 130 18.88 -3.37 1.17
CA ALA A 130 18.30 -2.33 0.31
C ALA A 130 16.81 -2.64 0.00
N PRO A 131 15.92 -2.58 1.02
CA PRO A 131 14.54 -2.99 0.88
C PRO A 131 13.75 -2.15 -0.13
N GLU A 132 14.16 -0.91 -0.37
CA GLU A 132 13.54 0.00 -1.32
C GLU A 132 13.77 -0.40 -2.79
N LYS A 133 14.76 -1.25 -3.06
CA LYS A 133 15.13 -1.70 -4.43
C LYS A 133 14.48 -3.02 -4.81
N VAL A 134 13.89 -3.72 -3.85
CA VAL A 134 13.37 -5.08 -4.07
C VAL A 134 11.90 -5.12 -3.73
N PHE A 135 11.05 -5.29 -4.72
CA PHE A 135 9.62 -5.44 -4.52
C PHE A 135 9.24 -6.90 -4.23
N ARG A 136 9.69 -7.83 -5.09
CA ARG A 136 9.44 -9.27 -4.93
C ARG A 136 10.60 -10.11 -5.44
N ILE A 137 10.96 -11.13 -4.66
CA ILE A 137 11.89 -12.18 -5.09
C ILE A 137 11.07 -13.45 -5.33
N LEU A 138 11.27 -14.08 -6.49
CA LEU A 138 10.79 -15.43 -6.76
C LEU A 138 11.94 -16.43 -6.61
N VAL A 139 11.64 -17.59 -6.06
CA VAL A 139 12.57 -18.72 -6.05
C VAL A 139 12.04 -19.76 -7.01
N GLU A 140 12.80 -20.04 -8.05
CA GLU A 140 12.46 -20.99 -9.11
C GLU A 140 13.11 -22.34 -8.80
N PHE A 141 12.27 -23.36 -8.72
CA PHE A 141 12.67 -24.75 -8.58
C PHE A 141 12.61 -25.41 -9.96
N ASP A 142 13.58 -26.28 -10.25
CA ASP A 142 13.62 -27.06 -11.49
C ASP A 142 12.52 -28.11 -11.53
#